data_cde9e797ccea5abe4f89e621f0cca471
#
_entry.id   cde9e797ccea5abe4f89e621f0cca471
#
_cell.length_a   1.000
_cell.length_b   1.000
_cell.length_c   1.000
_cell.angle_alpha   90.00
_cell.angle_beta   90.00
_cell.angle_gamma   90.00
#
_symmetry.space_group_name_H-M   'P 1'
#
loop_
_entity.id
_entity.type
_entity.pdbx_description
1 polymer ?
#
loop_
_entity_poly.entity_id
_entity_poly.type
_entity_poly.pdbx_seq_one_letter_code
_entity_poly.pdbx_strand_id
1 'polypeptide(L)'
;CIRDRAGLRCGFTLANEEVINLLMKVIAPYPLSTPVADIAAQALSPQGIVAMRERVAQIIAEREYLIAALKEIPCVEQVFDSETNYILARFKASSAVFKSLWDQGIILRDQNKQPSLSGCLRITVGTREESQRVIDALRAEQV
;
A
#
# COMPACT_ATOMS: atom_id res chain seq x y z
N CYS A 1 5.03 7.13 4.38
CA CYS A 1 5.03 7.40 5.81
C CYS A 1 3.73 6.94 6.45
N ILE A 2 3.81 6.05 7.43
CA ILE A 2 2.64 5.40 8.07
C ILE A 2 1.83 6.39 8.93
N ARG A 3 2.45 7.48 9.36
CA ARG A 3 1.82 8.52 10.16
C ARG A 3 1.06 9.55 9.34
N ASP A 4 1.34 9.63 8.05
CA ASP A 4 0.66 10.57 7.18
C ASP A 4 -0.76 10.06 6.90
N ARG A 5 -1.70 10.96 6.95
CA ARG A 5 -3.11 10.69 6.62
C ARG A 5 -3.35 11.07 5.15
N ALA A 6 -2.78 10.29 4.25
CA ALA A 6 -2.85 10.56 2.81
C ALA A 6 -4.28 10.77 2.30
N GLY A 7 -5.25 10.00 2.81
CA GLY A 7 -6.67 10.17 2.52
C GLY A 7 -7.26 11.49 3.03
N LEU A 8 -6.70 12.05 4.10
CA LEU A 8 -7.07 13.38 4.63
C LEU A 8 -6.32 14.51 3.95
N ARG A 9 -5.39 14.21 3.03
CA ARG A 9 -4.50 15.20 2.42
C ARG A 9 -3.71 16.02 3.45
N CYS A 10 -3.36 15.39 4.57
CA CYS A 10 -2.63 15.99 5.66
C CYS A 10 -1.27 15.29 5.84
N GLY A 11 -0.22 16.07 5.79
CA GLY A 11 1.15 15.67 6.07
C GLY A 11 1.88 16.77 6.83
N PHE A 12 3.11 16.49 7.28
CA PHE A 12 3.93 17.49 7.95
C PHE A 12 5.40 17.35 7.53
N THR A 13 6.11 18.45 7.63
CA THR A 13 7.55 18.51 7.34
C THR A 13 8.29 19.03 8.57
N LEU A 14 9.37 18.35 8.94
CA LEU A 14 10.33 18.81 9.92
C LEU A 14 11.63 19.14 9.20
N ALA A 15 12.07 20.40 9.30
CA ALA A 15 13.29 20.88 8.67
C ALA A 15 13.86 22.06 9.46
N ASN A 16 15.02 22.58 9.06
CA ASN A 16 15.54 23.81 9.62
C ASN A 16 14.65 25.02 9.24
N GLU A 17 14.81 26.12 9.98
CA GLU A 17 13.97 27.32 9.85
C GLU A 17 14.00 27.91 8.43
N GLU A 18 15.16 27.93 7.78
CA GLU A 18 15.29 28.47 6.42
C GLU A 18 14.44 27.70 5.40
N VAL A 19 14.45 26.37 5.47
CA VAL A 19 13.63 25.51 4.60
C VAL A 19 12.15 25.70 4.89
N ILE A 20 11.76 25.76 6.16
CA ILE A 20 10.35 26.00 6.53
C ILE A 20 9.89 27.37 6.00
N ASN A 21 10.71 28.42 6.15
CA ASN A 21 10.40 29.76 5.65
C ASN A 21 10.25 29.80 4.13
N LEU A 22 11.02 29.01 3.37
CA LEU A 22 10.85 28.87 1.93
C LEU A 22 9.53 28.16 1.58
N LEU A 23 9.21 27.08 2.27
CA LEU A 23 7.97 26.35 2.08
C LEU A 23 6.75 27.22 2.37
N MET A 24 6.80 28.02 3.45
CA MET A 24 5.71 28.94 3.81
C MET A 24 5.44 30.01 2.75
N LYS A 25 6.40 30.36 1.89
CA LYS A 25 6.21 31.32 0.81
C LYS A 25 5.44 30.75 -0.39
N VAL A 26 5.43 29.42 -0.56
CA VAL A 26 4.81 28.75 -1.72
C VAL A 26 3.56 27.96 -1.37
N ILE A 27 3.32 27.72 -0.07
CA ILE A 27 2.12 27.02 0.38
C ILE A 27 0.88 27.92 0.25
N ALA A 28 -0.29 27.33 -0.06
CA ALA A 28 -1.54 28.07 -0.11
C ALA A 28 -1.87 28.72 1.25
N PRO A 29 -2.57 29.88 1.28
CA PRO A 29 -2.85 30.61 2.52
C PRO A 29 -3.62 29.81 3.57
N TYR A 30 -4.48 28.87 3.16
CA TYR A 30 -5.28 28.01 4.04
C TYR A 30 -5.12 26.54 3.60
N PRO A 31 -3.92 25.94 3.82
CA PRO A 31 -3.59 24.65 3.25
C PRO A 31 -4.34 23.50 3.92
N LEU A 32 -4.85 23.71 5.13
CA LEU A 32 -5.47 22.69 5.96
C LEU A 32 -6.80 23.19 6.54
N SER A 33 -7.88 22.46 6.30
CA SER A 33 -9.18 22.79 6.90
C SER A 33 -9.25 22.34 8.37
N THR A 34 -10.04 23.04 9.18
CA THR A 34 -10.21 22.72 10.61
C THR A 34 -10.62 21.26 10.86
N PRO A 35 -11.61 20.67 10.16
CA PRO A 35 -11.96 19.26 10.39
C PRO A 35 -10.80 18.29 10.11
N VAL A 36 -9.96 18.58 9.13
CA VAL A 36 -8.77 17.76 8.83
C VAL A 36 -7.72 17.90 9.94
N ALA A 37 -7.52 19.10 10.47
CA ALA A 37 -6.62 19.34 11.60
C ALA A 37 -7.09 18.59 12.85
N ASP A 38 -8.38 18.62 13.18
CA ASP A 38 -8.96 17.94 14.34
C ASP A 38 -8.80 16.42 14.24
N ILE A 39 -9.09 15.84 13.06
CA ILE A 39 -8.89 14.41 12.83
C ILE A 39 -7.39 14.03 12.91
N ALA A 40 -6.52 14.87 12.39
CA ALA A 40 -5.08 14.66 12.48
C ALA A 40 -4.59 14.69 13.93
N ALA A 41 -5.07 15.65 14.74
CA ALA A 41 -4.77 15.75 16.16
C ALA A 41 -5.23 14.50 16.93
N GLN A 42 -6.44 14.01 16.69
CA GLN A 42 -6.93 12.76 17.29
C GLN A 42 -6.06 11.56 16.90
N ALA A 43 -5.67 11.47 15.63
CA ALA A 43 -4.81 10.39 15.13
C ALA A 43 -3.39 10.41 15.75
N LEU A 44 -2.93 11.58 16.19
CA LEU A 44 -1.63 11.76 16.85
C LEU A 44 -1.73 11.74 18.40
N SER A 45 -2.92 11.56 18.94
CA SER A 45 -3.10 11.35 20.38
C SER A 45 -2.40 10.06 20.85
N PRO A 46 -2.10 9.90 22.15
CA PRO A 46 -1.53 8.65 22.67
C PRO A 46 -2.31 7.41 22.25
N GLN A 47 -3.63 7.46 22.31
CA GLN A 47 -4.54 6.37 21.89
C GLN A 47 -4.46 6.13 20.37
N GLY A 48 -4.43 7.19 19.57
CA GLY A 48 -4.30 7.10 18.11
C GLY A 48 -2.97 6.47 17.70
N ILE A 49 -1.88 6.78 18.42
CA ILE A 49 -0.56 6.18 18.17
C ILE A 49 -0.56 4.69 18.55
N VAL A 50 -1.18 4.28 19.65
CA VAL A 50 -1.31 2.85 20.01
C VAL A 50 -2.08 2.10 18.92
N ALA A 51 -3.26 2.56 18.54
CA ALA A 51 -4.06 1.95 17.49
C ALA A 51 -3.33 1.89 16.13
N MET A 52 -2.51 2.90 15.81
CA MET A 52 -1.67 2.89 14.61
C MET A 52 -0.61 1.79 14.69
N ARG A 53 0.08 1.64 15.82
CA ARG A 53 1.12 0.62 16.00
C ARG A 53 0.55 -0.81 15.89
N GLU A 54 -0.62 -1.05 16.45
CA GLU A 54 -1.32 -2.33 16.33
C GLU A 54 -1.65 -2.67 14.87
N ARG A 55 -2.19 -1.70 14.12
CA ARG A 55 -2.47 -1.88 12.69
C ARG A 55 -1.20 -2.12 11.87
N VAL A 56 -0.11 -1.42 12.20
CA VAL A 56 1.18 -1.65 11.54
C VAL A 56 1.70 -3.05 11.79
N ALA A 57 1.61 -3.55 13.03
CA ALA A 57 2.02 -4.91 13.36
C ALA A 57 1.19 -5.95 12.57
N GLN A 58 -0.13 -5.74 12.46
CA GLN A 58 -0.99 -6.59 11.64
C GLN A 58 -0.58 -6.58 10.16
N ILE A 59 -0.36 -5.39 9.58
CA ILE A 59 0.07 -5.27 8.18
C ILE A 59 1.40 -5.98 7.93
N ILE A 60 2.35 -5.88 8.86
CA ILE A 60 3.65 -6.57 8.74
C ILE A 60 3.43 -8.09 8.73
N ALA A 61 2.67 -8.62 9.67
CA ALA A 61 2.40 -10.06 9.74
C ALA A 61 1.67 -10.59 8.50
N GLU A 62 0.66 -9.85 8.00
CA GLU A 62 -0.07 -10.23 6.80
C GLU A 62 0.78 -10.10 5.54
N ARG A 63 1.68 -9.11 5.47
CA ARG A 63 2.61 -8.97 4.36
C ARG A 63 3.58 -10.14 4.28
N GLU A 64 4.16 -10.56 5.40
CA GLU A 64 5.07 -11.70 5.47
C GLU A 64 4.36 -12.99 5.04
N TYR A 65 3.13 -13.20 5.52
CA TYR A 65 2.30 -14.32 5.12
C TYR A 65 2.04 -14.34 3.61
N LEU A 66 1.62 -13.20 3.05
CA LEU A 66 1.30 -13.09 1.62
C LEU A 66 2.55 -13.25 0.75
N ILE A 67 3.71 -12.70 1.16
CA ILE A 67 4.99 -12.90 0.47
C ILE A 67 5.37 -14.38 0.43
N ALA A 68 5.27 -15.08 1.56
CA ALA A 68 5.59 -16.49 1.62
C ALA A 68 4.68 -17.32 0.69
N ALA A 69 3.38 -17.05 0.72
CA ALA A 69 2.42 -17.74 -0.14
C ALA A 69 2.64 -17.45 -1.64
N LEU A 70 2.92 -16.21 -2.01
CA LEU A 70 3.14 -15.83 -3.41
C LEU A 70 4.38 -16.51 -4.03
N LYS A 71 5.43 -16.74 -3.24
CA LYS A 71 6.64 -17.42 -3.69
C LYS A 71 6.40 -18.88 -4.09
N GLU A 72 5.36 -19.51 -3.58
CA GLU A 72 4.98 -20.89 -3.87
C GLU A 72 4.00 -21.02 -5.06
N ILE A 73 3.55 -19.93 -5.64
CA ILE A 73 2.56 -19.94 -6.71
C ILE A 73 3.26 -20.02 -8.09
N PRO A 74 2.97 -21.04 -8.90
CA PRO A 74 3.71 -21.30 -10.15
C PRO A 74 3.66 -20.17 -11.19
N CYS A 75 2.58 -19.39 -11.27
CA CYS A 75 2.45 -18.26 -12.18
C CYS A 75 3.22 -17.01 -11.74
N VAL A 76 3.77 -16.99 -10.51
CA VAL A 76 4.59 -15.89 -9.98
C VAL A 76 6.06 -16.16 -10.32
N GLU A 77 6.68 -15.25 -11.05
CA GLU A 77 8.11 -15.34 -11.39
C GLU A 77 9.01 -14.78 -10.30
N GLN A 78 8.58 -13.65 -9.71
CA GLN A 78 9.36 -12.95 -8.73
C GLN A 78 8.46 -12.18 -7.76
N VAL A 79 8.77 -12.24 -6.48
CA VAL A 79 8.20 -11.38 -5.45
C VAL A 79 9.30 -10.43 -4.99
N PHE A 80 9.05 -9.13 -5.09
CA PHE A 80 10.00 -8.10 -4.68
C PHE A 80 9.89 -7.84 -3.18
N ASP A 81 11.01 -7.50 -2.56
CA ASP A 81 11.03 -7.09 -1.15
C ASP A 81 10.16 -5.84 -0.93
N SER A 82 9.47 -5.82 0.20
CA SER A 82 8.57 -4.73 0.53
C SER A 82 8.59 -4.42 2.02
N GLU A 83 8.67 -3.13 2.33
CA GLU A 83 8.45 -2.57 3.68
C GLU A 83 7.18 -1.71 3.74
N THR A 84 6.33 -1.83 2.72
CA THR A 84 5.09 -1.04 2.59
C THR A 84 3.85 -1.89 2.89
N ASN A 85 2.68 -1.31 2.69
CA ASN A 85 1.38 -2.00 2.78
C ASN A 85 0.94 -2.61 1.44
N TYR A 86 1.87 -2.87 0.54
CA TYR A 86 1.63 -3.59 -0.71
C TYR A 86 2.85 -4.42 -1.08
N ILE A 87 2.65 -5.39 -1.95
CA ILE A 87 3.68 -6.25 -2.52
C ILE A 87 3.68 -6.03 -4.02
N LEU A 88 4.86 -5.93 -4.61
CA LEU A 88 5.05 -5.99 -6.05
C LEU A 88 5.46 -7.42 -6.43
N ALA A 89 4.75 -8.02 -7.36
CA ALA A 89 5.09 -9.34 -7.89
C ALA A 89 5.07 -9.34 -9.41
N ARG A 90 6.00 -10.07 -10.03
CA ARG A 90 6.06 -10.30 -11.46
C ARG A 90 5.42 -11.64 -11.79
N PHE A 91 4.62 -11.67 -12.83
CA PHE A 91 3.86 -12.83 -13.28
C PHE A 91 4.24 -13.19 -14.71
N LYS A 92 4.25 -14.48 -15.04
CA LYS A 92 4.51 -15.02 -16.38
C LYS A 92 3.53 -14.46 -17.42
N ALA A 93 2.26 -14.34 -17.07
CA ALA A 93 1.18 -13.83 -17.92
C ALA A 93 0.35 -12.79 -17.17
N SER A 94 0.97 -11.68 -16.77
CA SER A 94 0.37 -10.67 -15.88
C SER A 94 -0.98 -10.13 -16.39
N SER A 95 -1.16 -9.96 -17.71
CA SER A 95 -2.41 -9.45 -18.28
C SER A 95 -3.55 -10.46 -18.15
N ALA A 96 -3.27 -11.75 -18.31
CA ALA A 96 -4.28 -12.81 -18.14
C ALA A 96 -4.64 -12.94 -16.65
N VAL A 97 -3.64 -12.98 -15.77
CA VAL A 97 -3.82 -13.01 -14.32
C VAL A 97 -4.63 -11.80 -13.85
N PHE A 98 -4.27 -10.60 -14.28
CA PHE A 98 -5.01 -9.38 -13.93
C PHE A 98 -6.48 -9.47 -14.33
N LYS A 99 -6.76 -9.91 -15.59
CA LYS A 99 -8.12 -10.03 -16.07
C LYS A 99 -8.91 -11.09 -15.29
N SER A 100 -8.34 -12.26 -15.06
CA SER A 100 -9.00 -13.33 -14.30
C SER A 100 -9.35 -12.92 -12.88
N LEU A 101 -8.45 -12.27 -12.16
CA LEU A 101 -8.72 -11.76 -10.82
C LEU A 101 -9.77 -10.65 -10.84
N TRP A 102 -9.70 -9.76 -11.83
CA TRP A 102 -10.71 -8.71 -12.01
C TRP A 102 -12.12 -9.28 -12.22
N ASP A 103 -12.25 -10.30 -13.05
CA ASP A 103 -13.54 -10.98 -13.32
C ASP A 103 -14.10 -11.65 -12.05
N GLN A 104 -13.24 -11.99 -11.08
CA GLN A 104 -13.58 -12.52 -9.75
C GLN A 104 -13.80 -11.43 -8.68
N GLY A 105 -13.75 -10.14 -9.06
CA GLY A 105 -13.90 -9.00 -8.14
C GLY A 105 -12.67 -8.74 -7.27
N ILE A 106 -11.49 -9.26 -7.65
CA ILE A 106 -10.21 -9.02 -6.99
C ILE A 106 -9.43 -7.98 -7.80
N ILE A 107 -9.34 -6.76 -7.29
CA ILE A 107 -8.75 -5.63 -8.02
C ILE A 107 -7.30 -5.43 -7.57
N LEU A 108 -6.37 -5.78 -8.45
CA LEU A 108 -4.96 -5.49 -8.32
C LEU A 108 -4.61 -4.18 -9.05
N ARG A 109 -3.38 -3.71 -8.88
CA ARG A 109 -2.88 -2.56 -9.64
C ARG A 109 -1.88 -3.01 -10.70
N ASP A 110 -2.24 -2.82 -11.95
CA ASP A 110 -1.36 -3.08 -13.10
C ASP A 110 -0.22 -2.03 -13.12
N GLN A 111 1.03 -2.52 -13.17
CA GLN A 111 2.26 -1.73 -13.25
C GLN A 111 2.98 -1.89 -14.59
N ASN A 112 2.44 -2.65 -15.53
CA ASN A 112 3.09 -2.97 -16.81
C ASN A 112 3.52 -1.73 -17.62
N LYS A 113 2.83 -0.61 -17.46
CA LYS A 113 3.13 0.65 -18.17
C LYS A 113 4.30 1.43 -17.57
N GLN A 114 4.78 1.05 -16.40
CA GLN A 114 5.89 1.72 -15.76
C GLN A 114 7.23 1.18 -16.30
N PRO A 115 8.25 2.03 -16.47
CA PRO A 115 9.58 1.57 -16.87
C PRO A 115 10.09 0.46 -15.94
N SER A 116 10.65 -0.60 -16.49
CA SER A 116 11.23 -1.76 -15.79
C SER A 116 10.24 -2.62 -14.99
N LEU A 117 8.94 -2.35 -15.04
CA LEU A 117 7.91 -3.11 -14.31
C LEU A 117 7.03 -3.97 -15.23
N SER A 118 7.53 -4.34 -16.40
CA SER A 118 6.82 -5.28 -17.29
C SER A 118 6.53 -6.58 -16.56
N GLY A 119 5.31 -7.09 -16.71
CA GLY A 119 4.84 -8.29 -16.01
C GLY A 119 4.48 -8.09 -14.53
N CYS A 120 4.58 -6.86 -14.00
CA CYS A 120 4.36 -6.61 -12.57
C CYS A 120 2.94 -6.18 -12.25
N LEU A 121 2.38 -6.79 -11.20
CA LEU A 121 1.15 -6.38 -10.54
C LEU A 121 1.46 -6.00 -9.10
N ARG A 122 0.78 -4.97 -8.59
CA ARG A 122 0.87 -4.55 -7.20
C ARG A 122 -0.35 -5.04 -6.44
N ILE A 123 -0.09 -5.77 -5.37
CA ILE A 123 -1.08 -6.39 -4.49
C ILE A 123 -1.09 -5.63 -3.18
N THR A 124 -2.21 -5.06 -2.77
CA THR A 124 -2.35 -4.41 -1.47
C THR A 124 -2.44 -5.47 -0.38
N VAL A 125 -1.72 -5.27 0.71
CA VAL A 125 -1.83 -6.13 1.90
C VAL A 125 -3.14 -5.80 2.59
N GLY A 126 -4.05 -6.77 2.62
CA GLY A 126 -5.37 -6.68 3.24
C GLY A 126 -5.46 -7.47 4.55
N THR A 127 -6.67 -7.89 4.90
CA THR A 127 -6.92 -8.84 5.97
C THR A 127 -6.46 -10.24 5.58
N ARG A 128 -6.41 -11.16 6.55
CA ARG A 128 -6.13 -12.59 6.30
C ARG A 128 -7.09 -13.19 5.26
N GLU A 129 -8.36 -12.86 5.35
CA GLU A 129 -9.40 -13.35 4.44
C GLU A 129 -9.20 -12.83 3.03
N GLU A 130 -8.89 -11.53 2.89
CA GLU A 130 -8.59 -10.91 1.59
C GLU A 130 -7.32 -11.49 0.97
N SER A 131 -6.26 -11.66 1.75
CA SER A 131 -5.01 -12.29 1.34
C SER A 131 -5.24 -13.73 0.87
N GLN A 132 -6.06 -14.51 1.61
CA GLN A 132 -6.39 -15.88 1.24
C GLN A 132 -7.17 -15.94 -0.07
N ARG A 133 -8.14 -15.05 -0.28
CA ARG A 133 -8.87 -14.97 -1.56
C ARG A 133 -7.95 -14.71 -2.74
N VAL A 134 -6.97 -13.82 -2.60
CA VAL A 134 -5.97 -13.56 -3.64
C VAL A 134 -5.14 -14.81 -3.91
N ILE A 135 -4.66 -15.49 -2.86
CA ILE A 135 -3.85 -16.71 -2.96
C ILE A 135 -4.63 -17.83 -3.66
N ASP A 136 -5.88 -18.06 -3.28
CA ASP A 136 -6.72 -19.13 -3.83
C ASP A 136 -7.03 -18.86 -5.32
N ALA A 137 -7.35 -17.62 -5.67
CA ALA A 137 -7.57 -17.22 -7.05
C ALA A 137 -6.30 -17.41 -7.90
N LEU A 138 -5.12 -17.01 -7.40
CA LEU A 138 -3.85 -17.20 -8.10
C LEU A 138 -3.44 -18.66 -8.25
N ARG A 139 -3.76 -19.52 -7.28
CA ARG A 139 -3.51 -20.97 -7.35
C ARG A 139 -4.40 -21.68 -8.36
N ALA A 140 -5.57 -21.14 -8.63
CA ALA A 140 -6.48 -21.67 -9.66
C ALA A 140 -6.04 -21.32 -11.08
N GLU A 141 -5.12 -20.37 -11.26
CA GLU A 141 -4.57 -20.01 -12.57
C GLU A 141 -3.66 -21.11 -13.09
N GLN A 142 -4.05 -21.69 -14.22
CA GLN A 142 -3.29 -22.74 -14.94
C GLN A 142 -2.35 -22.11 -15.98
N VAL A 143 -1.48 -21.19 -15.61
CA VAL A 143 -0.56 -20.50 -16.53
C VAL A 143 0.88 -20.94 -16.30
#